data_208f800c58c548c25a7222a1747fa406
#
_entry.id   208f800c58c548c25a7222a1747fa406
#
_cell.length_a   1.000
_cell.length_b   1.000
_cell.length_c   1.000
_cell.angle_alpha   90.00
_cell.angle_beta   90.00
_cell.angle_gamma   90.00
#
_symmetry.space_group_name_H-M   'P 1'
#
loop_
_entity.id
_entity.type
_entity.pdbx_description
1 polymer ?
#
loop_
_entity_poly.entity_id
_entity_poly.type
_entity_poly.pdbx_seq_one_letter_code
_entity_poly.pdbx_strand_id
1 'polypeptide(L)'
;MKRWTALGRAVAMAAILLCGAVAQAEPTDNCAVPSYMLLGDNALDHVHAAVEKNKTFEIVALGGISSTLPGPDGATFGYPARLQAALSRLLPSVKVNVSVVTQPRQTAEQMVDGIGQLLLDHKPSLVVWQTGTYDAVHGTDPEEFRSAVAEGVEKIKEGGADVVLVNMQYSPRTESVVAMSAYADAFRWVSREHEVPVFDRLAIMRYWYDQGQFDLYKATKDMKIAKSVHECLGQALGTMIVDAAHLAAPEGTPPRQ
;
A
#
# COMPACT_ATOMS: atom_id res chain seq x y z
N MET A 1 -90.83 -7.99 -35.18
CA MET A 1 -90.09 -7.55 -33.95
C MET A 1 -89.10 -8.62 -33.61
N LYS A 2 -87.85 -8.52 -33.99
CA LYS A 2 -86.75 -9.44 -33.59
C LYS A 2 -85.58 -8.64 -33.12
N ARG A 3 -85.28 -8.74 -31.84
CA ARG A 3 -84.11 -8.14 -31.19
C ARG A 3 -82.88 -9.02 -31.44
N TRP A 4 -81.80 -8.49 -31.95
CA TRP A 4 -80.51 -9.16 -32.01
C TRP A 4 -79.62 -8.59 -30.92
N THR A 5 -79.18 -9.47 -30.10
CA THR A 5 -78.17 -9.21 -29.06
C THR A 5 -76.80 -9.55 -29.62
N ALA A 6 -75.91 -8.54 -29.71
CA ALA A 6 -74.53 -8.72 -30.10
C ALA A 6 -73.70 -9.05 -28.88
N LEU A 7 -73.04 -10.20 -28.89
CA LEU A 7 -71.99 -10.58 -27.89
C LEU A 7 -70.68 -9.97 -28.31
N GLY A 8 -70.19 -8.99 -27.52
CA GLY A 8 -68.86 -8.49 -27.66
C GLY A 8 -67.83 -9.40 -26.96
N ARG A 9 -66.87 -9.92 -27.73
CA ARG A 9 -65.70 -10.62 -27.18
C ARG A 9 -64.63 -9.61 -26.83
N ALA A 10 -64.35 -9.44 -25.53
CA ALA A 10 -63.19 -8.68 -25.06
C ALA A 10 -61.92 -9.57 -25.17
N VAL A 11 -60.97 -9.18 -25.96
CA VAL A 11 -59.63 -9.75 -26.05
C VAL A 11 -58.74 -9.03 -25.03
N ALA A 12 -58.40 -9.70 -23.95
CA ALA A 12 -57.44 -9.18 -22.99
C ALA A 12 -56.01 -9.39 -23.54
N MET A 13 -55.36 -8.32 -23.91
CA MET A 13 -53.91 -8.32 -24.27
C MET A 13 -53.09 -8.26 -22.97
N ALA A 14 -52.47 -9.37 -22.60
CA ALA A 14 -51.50 -9.40 -21.50
C ALA A 14 -50.18 -8.86 -21.99
N ALA A 15 -49.79 -7.68 -21.53
CA ALA A 15 -48.47 -7.11 -21.77
C ALA A 15 -47.49 -7.74 -20.78
N ILE A 16 -46.60 -8.59 -21.28
CA ILE A 16 -45.47 -9.15 -20.51
C ILE A 16 -44.37 -8.07 -20.46
N LEU A 17 -44.25 -7.40 -19.31
CA LEU A 17 -43.10 -6.54 -19.00
C LEU A 17 -41.90 -7.43 -18.74
N LEU A 18 -41.00 -7.57 -19.72
CA LEU A 18 -39.64 -8.08 -19.50
C LEU A 18 -38.85 -7.02 -18.72
N CYS A 19 -38.78 -7.17 -17.42
CA CYS A 19 -37.84 -6.45 -16.58
C CYS A 19 -36.43 -7.01 -16.86
N GLY A 20 -35.72 -6.43 -17.81
CA GLY A 20 -34.30 -6.71 -18.01
C GLY A 20 -33.54 -6.24 -16.80
N ALA A 21 -33.06 -7.17 -15.95
CA ALA A 21 -32.08 -6.87 -14.91
C ALA A 21 -30.80 -6.41 -15.62
N VAL A 22 -30.54 -5.11 -15.58
CA VAL A 22 -29.23 -4.55 -15.92
C VAL A 22 -28.31 -5.03 -14.82
N ALA A 23 -27.47 -6.03 -15.11
CA ALA A 23 -26.36 -6.40 -14.23
C ALA A 23 -25.46 -5.18 -14.13
N GLN A 24 -25.53 -4.45 -13.03
CA GLN A 24 -24.54 -3.45 -12.70
C GLN A 24 -23.26 -4.24 -12.44
N ALA A 25 -22.26 -4.09 -13.32
CA ALA A 25 -20.92 -4.53 -13.04
C ALA A 25 -20.48 -3.82 -11.74
N GLU A 26 -20.21 -4.60 -10.69
CA GLU A 26 -19.61 -4.06 -9.48
C GLU A 26 -18.33 -3.33 -9.89
N PRO A 27 -18.03 -2.15 -9.30
CA PRO A 27 -16.79 -1.46 -9.57
C PRO A 27 -15.65 -2.42 -9.22
N THR A 28 -14.87 -2.83 -10.22
CA THR A 28 -13.68 -3.63 -10.00
C THR A 28 -12.77 -2.84 -9.09
N ASP A 29 -12.47 -3.40 -7.91
CA ASP A 29 -11.51 -2.80 -6.99
C ASP A 29 -10.13 -2.85 -7.64
N ASN A 30 -9.75 -1.74 -8.27
CA ASN A 30 -8.46 -1.62 -8.95
C ASN A 30 -7.27 -1.73 -7.97
N CYS A 31 -7.51 -1.81 -6.66
CA CYS A 31 -6.50 -1.98 -5.65
C CYS A 31 -6.36 -3.42 -5.16
N ALA A 32 -7.20 -4.34 -5.64
CA ALA A 32 -7.18 -5.73 -5.18
C ALA A 32 -5.81 -6.38 -5.42
N VAL A 33 -5.30 -7.04 -4.39
CA VAL A 33 -4.13 -7.91 -4.43
C VAL A 33 -4.45 -9.20 -3.69
N PRO A 34 -3.85 -10.33 -4.09
CA PRO A 34 -3.98 -11.57 -3.34
C PRO A 34 -3.56 -11.39 -1.87
N SER A 35 -4.32 -11.97 -0.95
CA SER A 35 -4.07 -11.82 0.50
C SER A 35 -2.67 -12.21 0.92
N TYR A 36 -2.08 -13.24 0.28
CA TYR A 36 -0.71 -13.68 0.58
C TYR A 36 0.36 -12.61 0.31
N MET A 37 0.09 -11.58 -0.51
CA MET A 37 0.99 -10.45 -0.74
C MET A 37 0.96 -9.40 0.38
N LEU A 38 -0.02 -9.50 1.27
CA LEU A 38 -0.23 -8.56 2.38
C LEU A 38 -0.01 -9.24 3.74
N LEU A 39 0.47 -10.47 3.76
CA LEU A 39 0.78 -11.16 5.02
C LEU A 39 1.99 -10.48 5.67
N GLY A 40 1.77 -9.88 6.83
CA GLY A 40 2.81 -9.46 7.73
C GLY A 40 3.07 -10.60 8.72
N ASP A 41 4.00 -11.51 8.38
CA ASP A 41 4.28 -12.70 9.24
C ASP A 41 4.89 -12.32 10.59
N ASN A 42 5.32 -11.06 10.76
CA ASN A 42 6.01 -10.55 11.94
C ASN A 42 5.17 -9.48 12.64
N ALA A 43 5.13 -9.56 13.97
CA ALA A 43 4.30 -8.67 14.79
C ALA A 43 4.87 -7.24 14.86
N LEU A 44 3.96 -6.26 14.99
CA LEU A 44 4.26 -4.86 15.25
C LEU A 44 3.82 -4.49 16.67
N ASP A 45 4.61 -4.90 17.66
CA ASP A 45 4.25 -4.82 19.09
C ASP A 45 4.22 -3.38 19.63
N HIS A 46 5.13 -2.52 19.16
CA HIS A 46 5.14 -1.09 19.54
C HIS A 46 3.92 -0.36 18.96
N VAL A 47 3.50 -0.70 17.73
CA VAL A 47 2.27 -0.20 17.12
C VAL A 47 1.06 -0.66 17.92
N HIS A 48 0.96 -1.96 18.22
CA HIS A 48 -0.11 -2.51 19.05
C HIS A 48 -0.23 -1.78 20.38
N ALA A 49 0.89 -1.66 21.10
CA ALA A 49 0.93 -1.00 22.39
C ALA A 49 0.55 0.50 22.33
N ALA A 50 1.02 1.23 21.32
CA ALA A 50 0.71 2.64 21.13
C ALA A 50 -0.78 2.86 20.83
N VAL A 51 -1.37 2.05 19.98
CA VAL A 51 -2.79 2.13 19.61
C VAL A 51 -3.68 1.77 20.82
N GLU A 52 -3.40 0.67 21.51
CA GLU A 52 -4.21 0.22 22.65
C GLU A 52 -4.15 1.18 23.83
N LYS A 53 -2.95 1.65 24.19
CA LYS A 53 -2.74 2.49 25.38
C LYS A 53 -3.09 3.96 25.13
N ASN A 54 -2.61 4.52 24.01
CA ASN A 54 -2.59 5.97 23.81
C ASN A 54 -3.67 6.45 22.82
N LYS A 55 -4.27 5.53 22.05
CA LYS A 55 -5.16 5.85 20.92
C LYS A 55 -4.52 6.84 19.93
N THR A 56 -3.18 6.81 19.84
CA THR A 56 -2.37 7.64 18.96
C THR A 56 -1.39 6.73 18.23
N PHE A 57 -1.22 6.97 16.92
CA PHE A 57 -0.34 6.19 16.07
C PHE A 57 0.57 7.14 15.30
N GLU A 58 1.80 7.30 15.78
CA GLU A 58 2.83 8.14 15.16
C GLU A 58 3.66 7.29 14.21
N ILE A 59 3.68 7.64 12.94
CA ILE A 59 4.38 6.94 11.86
C ILE A 59 5.36 7.90 11.18
N VAL A 60 6.56 7.44 10.91
CA VAL A 60 7.48 8.10 9.98
C VAL A 60 7.61 7.27 8.71
N ALA A 61 7.27 7.86 7.58
CA ALA A 61 7.58 7.32 6.27
C ALA A 61 8.93 7.88 5.81
N LEU A 62 9.98 7.09 6.00
CA LEU A 62 11.34 7.39 5.53
C LEU A 62 11.52 6.81 4.13
N GLY A 63 11.93 7.62 3.16
CA GLY A 63 12.12 7.09 1.82
C GLY A 63 12.72 8.05 0.81
N GLY A 64 12.88 7.57 -0.42
CA GLY A 64 13.38 8.35 -1.54
C GLY A 64 12.29 9.15 -2.26
N ILE A 65 12.64 9.69 -3.42
CA ILE A 65 11.77 10.54 -4.25
C ILE A 65 10.46 9.81 -4.69
N SER A 66 10.48 8.48 -4.78
CA SER A 66 9.31 7.68 -5.17
C SER A 66 8.30 7.44 -4.04
N SER A 67 8.52 8.01 -2.85
CA SER A 67 7.53 8.04 -1.77
C SER A 67 6.44 9.07 -2.03
N THR A 68 6.72 10.08 -2.84
CA THR A 68 5.80 11.15 -3.22
C THR A 68 5.65 11.24 -4.73
N LEU A 69 4.75 12.09 -5.20
CA LEU A 69 4.62 12.42 -6.62
C LEU A 69 5.23 13.78 -6.92
N PRO A 70 5.63 14.05 -8.17
CA PRO A 70 6.13 15.37 -8.55
C PRO A 70 5.01 16.43 -8.53
N GLY A 71 5.43 17.69 -8.36
CA GLY A 71 4.53 18.86 -8.36
C GLY A 71 4.14 19.33 -6.95
N PRO A 72 3.45 20.48 -6.86
CA PRO A 72 3.15 21.11 -5.57
C PRO A 72 2.28 20.27 -4.65
N ASP A 73 1.38 19.46 -5.21
CA ASP A 73 0.49 18.56 -4.45
C ASP A 73 1.05 17.13 -4.34
N GLY A 74 2.30 16.92 -4.75
CA GLY A 74 2.89 15.58 -4.84
C GLY A 74 2.90 14.81 -3.52
N ALA A 75 3.15 15.48 -2.42
CA ALA A 75 3.12 14.89 -1.09
C ALA A 75 1.70 14.41 -0.72
N THR A 76 0.67 15.19 -1.04
CA THR A 76 -0.74 14.86 -0.76
C THR A 76 -1.20 13.59 -1.46
N PHE A 77 -0.68 13.31 -2.66
CA PHE A 77 -1.02 12.12 -3.44
C PHE A 77 -0.01 10.99 -3.28
N GLY A 78 1.06 11.19 -2.53
CA GLY A 78 2.04 10.15 -2.21
C GLY A 78 1.44 9.03 -1.34
N TYR A 79 1.97 7.82 -1.45
CA TYR A 79 1.43 6.68 -0.68
C TYR A 79 1.46 6.90 0.85
N PRO A 80 2.39 7.68 1.46
CA PRO A 80 2.34 7.93 2.90
C PRO A 80 1.09 8.71 3.33
N ALA A 81 0.67 9.72 2.56
CA ALA A 81 -0.58 10.45 2.83
C ALA A 81 -1.81 9.54 2.62
N ARG A 82 -1.76 8.64 1.64
CA ARG A 82 -2.80 7.63 1.41
C ARG A 82 -2.84 6.58 2.50
N LEU A 83 -1.69 6.20 3.04
CA LEU A 83 -1.57 5.34 4.21
C LEU A 83 -2.26 5.98 5.43
N GLN A 84 -1.98 7.26 5.70
CA GLN A 84 -2.67 7.98 6.79
C GLN A 84 -4.19 7.94 6.61
N ALA A 85 -4.68 8.23 5.40
CA ALA A 85 -6.11 8.20 5.12
C ALA A 85 -6.71 6.78 5.26
N ALA A 86 -5.99 5.75 4.82
CA ALA A 86 -6.41 4.35 4.97
C ALA A 86 -6.46 3.92 6.43
N LEU A 87 -5.40 4.17 7.20
CA LEU A 87 -5.36 3.84 8.64
C LEU A 87 -6.41 4.61 9.45
N SER A 88 -6.67 5.89 9.13
CA SER A 88 -7.73 6.66 9.79
C SER A 88 -9.14 6.09 9.52
N ARG A 89 -9.36 5.44 8.39
CA ARG A 89 -10.60 4.71 8.09
C ARG A 89 -10.68 3.35 8.81
N LEU A 90 -9.56 2.63 8.84
CA LEU A 90 -9.47 1.31 9.49
C LEU A 90 -9.50 1.40 11.01
N LEU A 91 -9.03 2.51 11.58
CA LEU A 91 -8.90 2.74 13.01
C LEU A 91 -9.58 4.07 13.43
N PRO A 92 -10.91 4.18 13.32
CA PRO A 92 -11.63 5.47 13.48
C PRO A 92 -11.53 6.07 14.87
N SER A 93 -11.18 5.28 15.89
CA SER A 93 -10.98 5.74 17.28
C SER A 93 -9.53 6.12 17.59
N VAL A 94 -8.62 6.03 16.61
CA VAL A 94 -7.19 6.26 16.77
C VAL A 94 -6.77 7.51 16.02
N LYS A 95 -6.01 8.38 16.66
CA LYS A 95 -5.37 9.51 15.97
C LYS A 95 -4.13 9.02 15.22
N VAL A 96 -4.20 8.98 13.90
CA VAL A 96 -3.09 8.56 13.03
C VAL A 96 -2.38 9.78 12.48
N ASN A 97 -1.05 9.86 12.68
CA ASN A 97 -0.19 10.89 12.11
C ASN A 97 0.93 10.23 11.30
N VAL A 98 1.10 10.65 10.07
CA VAL A 98 2.20 10.19 9.20
C VAL A 98 3.09 11.36 8.82
N SER A 99 4.31 11.38 9.34
CA SER A 99 5.36 12.31 8.95
C SER A 99 6.17 11.72 7.79
N VAL A 100 6.49 12.54 6.80
CA VAL A 100 7.24 12.09 5.61
C VAL A 100 8.63 12.69 5.63
N VAL A 101 9.66 11.84 5.69
CA VAL A 101 11.06 12.22 5.61
C VAL A 101 11.61 11.71 4.28
N THR A 102 11.81 12.63 3.33
CA THR A 102 12.28 12.29 1.99
C THR A 102 13.79 12.56 1.88
N GLN A 103 14.53 11.52 1.55
CA GLN A 103 15.98 11.56 1.32
C GLN A 103 16.28 11.19 -0.14
N PRO A 104 16.22 12.15 -1.07
CA PRO A 104 16.41 11.86 -2.49
C PRO A 104 17.85 11.48 -2.80
N ARG A 105 18.02 10.45 -3.65
CA ARG A 105 19.31 9.97 -4.14
C ARG A 105 20.26 9.50 -3.01
N GLN A 106 19.71 8.94 -1.95
CA GLN A 106 20.51 8.29 -0.91
C GLN A 106 20.42 6.77 -1.03
N THR A 107 21.55 6.12 -0.80
CA THR A 107 21.64 4.67 -0.58
C THR A 107 21.07 4.30 0.79
N ALA A 108 20.81 3.02 1.02
CA ALA A 108 20.38 2.54 2.35
C ALA A 108 21.38 2.94 3.43
N GLU A 109 22.70 2.77 3.19
CA GLU A 109 23.77 3.18 4.09
C GLU A 109 23.69 4.65 4.50
N GLN A 110 23.55 5.54 3.52
CA GLN A 110 23.41 6.97 3.77
C GLN A 110 22.13 7.34 4.56
N MET A 111 21.04 6.59 4.36
CA MET A 111 19.80 6.78 5.13
C MET A 111 19.98 6.36 6.59
N VAL A 112 20.77 5.31 6.86
CA VAL A 112 21.02 4.78 8.20
C VAL A 112 21.67 5.83 9.11
N ASP A 113 22.53 6.69 8.59
CA ASP A 113 23.17 7.77 9.36
C ASP A 113 22.17 8.73 10.01
N GLY A 114 21.02 8.96 9.35
CA GLY A 114 19.99 9.88 9.81
C GLY A 114 18.95 9.27 10.75
N ILE A 115 18.90 7.93 10.91
CA ILE A 115 17.84 7.24 11.66
C ILE A 115 17.80 7.67 13.13
N GLY A 116 18.94 7.76 13.80
CA GLY A 116 18.99 8.15 15.22
C GLY A 116 18.33 9.53 15.45
N GLN A 117 18.64 10.52 14.63
CA GLN A 117 18.04 11.85 14.76
C GLN A 117 16.54 11.83 14.42
N LEU A 118 16.14 11.09 13.38
CA LEU A 118 14.73 10.89 13.01
C LEU A 118 13.91 10.35 14.19
N LEU A 119 14.42 9.36 14.91
CA LEU A 119 13.74 8.76 16.08
C LEU A 119 13.59 9.75 17.23
N LEU A 120 14.62 10.57 17.49
CA LEU A 120 14.58 11.60 18.52
C LEU A 120 13.55 12.70 18.19
N ASP A 121 13.49 13.14 16.94
CA ASP A 121 12.66 14.25 16.50
C ASP A 121 11.17 13.87 16.42
N HIS A 122 10.87 12.66 15.96
CA HIS A 122 9.49 12.22 15.67
C HIS A 122 8.91 11.27 16.70
N LYS A 123 9.73 10.53 17.44
CA LYS A 123 9.31 9.50 18.43
C LYS A 123 8.22 8.58 17.88
N PRO A 124 8.43 7.98 16.71
CA PRO A 124 7.40 7.18 16.06
C PRO A 124 7.19 5.85 16.79
N SER A 125 5.96 5.30 16.67
CA SER A 125 5.69 3.90 16.99
C SER A 125 6.07 2.97 15.83
N LEU A 126 6.12 3.53 14.60
CA LEU A 126 6.43 2.80 13.38
C LEU A 126 7.27 3.65 12.43
N VAL A 127 8.32 3.04 11.89
CA VAL A 127 9.03 3.56 10.72
C VAL A 127 8.66 2.71 9.50
N VAL A 128 8.04 3.33 8.50
CA VAL A 128 7.86 2.74 7.17
C VAL A 128 9.06 3.16 6.33
N TRP A 129 10.01 2.24 6.17
CA TRP A 129 11.28 2.56 5.51
C TRP A 129 11.34 2.04 4.08
N GLN A 130 11.27 2.96 3.11
CA GLN A 130 11.39 2.67 1.70
C GLN A 130 12.81 2.94 1.20
N THR A 131 13.50 1.92 0.70
CA THR A 131 14.86 2.04 0.17
C THR A 131 15.11 1.07 -1.00
N GLY A 132 16.32 0.96 -1.48
CA GLY A 132 16.79 -0.01 -2.47
C GLY A 132 16.68 0.42 -3.93
N THR A 133 15.80 1.38 -4.28
CA THR A 133 15.71 1.83 -5.69
C THR A 133 16.95 2.57 -6.15
N TYR A 134 17.48 3.47 -5.31
CA TYR A 134 18.69 4.22 -5.65
C TYR A 134 19.92 3.32 -5.60
N ASP A 135 19.99 2.41 -4.62
CA ASP A 135 21.04 1.41 -4.50
C ASP A 135 21.13 0.56 -5.78
N ALA A 136 20.01 0.02 -6.25
CA ALA A 136 19.95 -0.79 -7.45
C ALA A 136 20.35 -0.01 -8.71
N VAL A 137 19.91 1.24 -8.85
CA VAL A 137 20.27 2.12 -9.99
C VAL A 137 21.73 2.54 -9.92
N HIS A 138 22.26 2.76 -8.73
CA HIS A 138 23.66 3.17 -8.50
C HIS A 138 24.64 2.01 -8.59
N GLY A 139 24.15 0.77 -8.50
CA GLY A 139 24.98 -0.44 -8.55
C GLY A 139 25.70 -0.73 -7.23
N THR A 140 25.11 -0.35 -6.09
CA THR A 140 25.59 -0.75 -4.76
C THR A 140 25.66 -2.28 -4.68
N ASP A 141 26.73 -2.83 -4.13
CA ASP A 141 26.83 -4.28 -3.95
C ASP A 141 25.64 -4.79 -3.11
N PRO A 142 24.94 -5.86 -3.55
CA PRO A 142 23.78 -6.37 -2.83
C PRO A 142 24.06 -6.82 -1.38
N GLU A 143 25.28 -7.25 -1.06
CA GLU A 143 25.65 -7.62 0.31
C GLU A 143 25.89 -6.35 1.17
N GLU A 144 26.52 -5.33 0.62
CA GLU A 144 26.64 -4.01 1.28
C GLU A 144 25.25 -3.42 1.52
N PHE A 145 24.36 -3.47 0.53
CA PHE A 145 22.97 -3.04 0.66
C PHE A 145 22.24 -3.81 1.77
N ARG A 146 22.36 -5.15 1.78
CA ARG A 146 21.76 -6.01 2.80
C ARG A 146 22.23 -5.63 4.20
N SER A 147 23.54 -5.45 4.37
CA SER A 147 24.13 -5.06 5.65
C SER A 147 23.63 -3.71 6.14
N ALA A 148 23.54 -2.72 5.26
CA ALA A 148 22.99 -1.41 5.57
C ALA A 148 21.51 -1.46 5.97
N VAL A 149 20.70 -2.26 5.27
CA VAL A 149 19.28 -2.43 5.64
C VAL A 149 19.15 -3.11 7.00
N ALA A 150 19.95 -4.14 7.29
CA ALA A 150 19.98 -4.81 8.58
C ALA A 150 20.35 -3.85 9.73
N GLU A 151 21.42 -3.06 9.55
CA GLU A 151 21.84 -2.04 10.53
C GLU A 151 20.75 -1.01 10.80
N GLY A 152 20.06 -0.53 9.73
CA GLY A 152 18.98 0.43 9.90
C GLY A 152 17.78 -0.16 10.65
N VAL A 153 17.43 -1.42 10.39
CA VAL A 153 16.38 -2.14 11.14
C VAL A 153 16.75 -2.24 12.62
N GLU A 154 17.98 -2.61 12.94
CA GLU A 154 18.46 -2.69 14.33
C GLU A 154 18.36 -1.34 15.03
N LYS A 155 18.87 -0.27 14.42
CA LYS A 155 18.78 1.10 14.97
C LYS A 155 17.33 1.55 15.22
N ILE A 156 16.39 1.21 14.34
CA ILE A 156 14.97 1.55 14.53
C ILE A 156 14.41 0.77 15.73
N LYS A 157 14.65 -0.53 15.81
CA LYS A 157 14.16 -1.39 16.90
C LYS A 157 14.77 -0.97 18.24
N GLU A 158 16.07 -0.72 18.31
CA GLU A 158 16.76 -0.20 19.51
C GLU A 158 16.21 1.16 19.97
N GLY A 159 15.76 1.98 19.02
CA GLY A 159 15.11 3.25 19.30
C GLY A 159 13.66 3.14 19.77
N GLY A 160 13.12 1.91 19.91
CA GLY A 160 11.79 1.64 20.46
C GLY A 160 10.65 1.84 19.47
N ALA A 161 10.91 1.69 18.18
CA ALA A 161 9.90 1.71 17.13
C ALA A 161 9.88 0.39 16.36
N ASP A 162 8.71 0.00 15.86
CA ASP A 162 8.60 -1.04 14.86
C ASP A 162 9.08 -0.54 13.50
N VAL A 163 9.39 -1.47 12.58
CA VAL A 163 9.75 -1.15 11.21
C VAL A 163 8.97 -2.01 10.23
N VAL A 164 8.46 -1.37 9.18
CA VAL A 164 7.99 -2.04 7.96
C VAL A 164 8.92 -1.61 6.84
N LEU A 165 9.58 -2.59 6.23
CA LEU A 165 10.40 -2.36 5.06
C LEU A 165 9.51 -2.26 3.82
N VAL A 166 9.77 -1.27 2.96
CA VAL A 166 9.13 -1.11 1.66
C VAL A 166 10.20 -1.19 0.58
N ASN A 167 10.12 -2.20 -0.25
CA ASN A 167 11.11 -2.41 -1.30
C ASN A 167 10.87 -1.51 -2.54
N MET A 168 11.58 -1.79 -3.62
CA MET A 168 11.68 -0.93 -4.80
C MET A 168 10.34 -0.76 -5.53
N GLN A 169 10.24 0.32 -6.26
CA GLN A 169 9.14 0.56 -7.19
C GLN A 169 9.31 -0.30 -8.45
N TYR A 170 8.24 -0.97 -8.89
CA TYR A 170 8.22 -1.63 -10.18
C TYR A 170 7.91 -0.68 -11.32
N SER A 171 8.62 -0.85 -12.42
CA SER A 171 8.29 -0.31 -13.72
C SER A 171 8.93 -1.22 -14.79
N PRO A 172 8.22 -1.61 -15.86
CA PRO A 172 8.79 -2.44 -16.92
C PRO A 172 10.06 -1.84 -17.54
N ARG A 173 10.14 -0.53 -17.61
CA ARG A 173 11.33 0.17 -18.12
C ARG A 173 12.52 0.06 -17.19
N THR A 174 12.30 0.20 -15.88
CA THR A 174 13.39 0.09 -14.90
C THR A 174 13.88 -1.34 -14.81
N GLU A 175 12.96 -2.31 -14.79
CA GLU A 175 13.30 -3.73 -14.72
C GLU A 175 14.12 -4.20 -15.94
N SER A 176 13.91 -3.61 -17.12
CA SER A 176 14.68 -3.97 -18.32
C SER A 176 16.16 -3.54 -18.29
N VAL A 177 16.53 -2.63 -17.38
CA VAL A 177 17.89 -2.06 -17.30
C VAL A 177 18.56 -2.21 -15.93
N VAL A 178 17.79 -2.56 -14.89
CA VAL A 178 18.29 -2.69 -13.52
C VAL A 178 17.90 -4.05 -12.95
N ALA A 179 18.89 -4.84 -12.52
CA ALA A 179 18.67 -6.13 -11.88
C ALA A 179 18.18 -5.97 -10.43
N MET A 180 16.85 -5.88 -10.23
CA MET A 180 16.26 -5.64 -8.91
C MET A 180 16.14 -6.89 -8.03
N SER A 181 16.30 -8.10 -8.59
CA SER A 181 16.09 -9.35 -7.87
C SER A 181 17.01 -9.51 -6.65
N ALA A 182 18.29 -9.22 -6.80
CA ALA A 182 19.26 -9.33 -5.70
C ALA A 182 18.92 -8.42 -4.51
N TYR A 183 18.43 -7.23 -4.78
CA TYR A 183 17.99 -6.30 -3.73
C TYR A 183 16.66 -6.76 -3.10
N ALA A 184 15.74 -7.30 -3.87
CA ALA A 184 14.52 -7.90 -3.32
C ALA A 184 14.84 -9.12 -2.44
N ASP A 185 15.84 -9.93 -2.79
CA ASP A 185 16.30 -11.05 -1.97
C ASP A 185 16.97 -10.56 -0.67
N ALA A 186 17.73 -9.46 -0.72
CA ALA A 186 18.28 -8.83 0.48
C ALA A 186 17.18 -8.41 1.46
N PHE A 187 16.08 -7.79 0.99
CA PHE A 187 14.92 -7.47 1.83
C PHE A 187 14.31 -8.71 2.49
N ARG A 188 14.11 -9.80 1.74
CA ARG A 188 13.57 -11.05 2.27
C ARG A 188 14.49 -11.68 3.31
N TRP A 189 15.81 -11.57 3.12
CA TRP A 189 16.78 -12.04 4.08
C TRP A 189 16.70 -11.24 5.39
N VAL A 190 16.77 -9.90 5.32
CA VAL A 190 16.68 -9.02 6.49
C VAL A 190 15.37 -9.23 7.23
N SER A 191 14.24 -9.36 6.49
CA SER A 191 12.93 -9.63 7.08
C SER A 191 12.92 -10.89 7.95
N ARG A 192 13.53 -11.97 7.49
CA ARG A 192 13.56 -13.23 8.23
C ARG A 192 14.53 -13.17 9.42
N GLU A 193 15.71 -12.57 9.23
CA GLU A 193 16.75 -12.49 10.25
C GLU A 193 16.34 -11.58 11.41
N HIS A 194 15.70 -10.46 11.11
CA HIS A 194 15.32 -9.45 12.11
C HIS A 194 13.83 -9.49 12.48
N GLU A 195 13.07 -10.44 11.95
CA GLU A 195 11.64 -10.62 12.20
C GLU A 195 10.83 -9.32 11.96
N VAL A 196 11.02 -8.71 10.80
CA VAL A 196 10.30 -7.48 10.40
C VAL A 196 9.51 -7.68 9.11
N PRO A 197 8.29 -7.11 8.99
CA PRO A 197 7.50 -7.24 7.79
C PRO A 197 8.10 -6.49 6.60
N VAL A 198 7.95 -7.07 5.41
CA VAL A 198 8.25 -6.41 4.13
C VAL A 198 6.97 -6.20 3.34
N PHE A 199 6.69 -4.96 3.02
CA PHE A 199 5.71 -4.61 2.01
C PHE A 199 6.37 -4.72 0.63
N ASP A 200 6.12 -5.84 -0.07
CA ASP A 200 6.73 -6.12 -1.37
C ASP A 200 6.06 -5.28 -2.48
N ARG A 201 6.36 -3.98 -2.46
CA ARG A 201 5.87 -3.00 -3.44
C ARG A 201 6.21 -3.41 -4.88
N LEU A 202 7.39 -3.99 -5.10
CA LEU A 202 7.84 -4.46 -6.39
C LEU A 202 6.92 -5.54 -6.95
N ALA A 203 6.62 -6.56 -6.13
CA ALA A 203 5.75 -7.66 -6.53
C ALA A 203 4.29 -7.21 -6.70
N ILE A 204 3.77 -6.38 -5.79
CA ILE A 204 2.41 -5.85 -5.86
C ILE A 204 2.20 -5.02 -7.12
N MET A 205 3.10 -4.10 -7.43
CA MET A 205 2.99 -3.27 -8.63
C MET A 205 3.16 -4.09 -9.91
N ARG A 206 4.02 -5.11 -9.91
CA ARG A 206 4.15 -6.06 -11.03
C ARG A 206 2.85 -6.84 -11.22
N TYR A 207 2.25 -7.36 -10.16
CA TYR A 207 0.96 -8.04 -10.20
C TYR A 207 -0.12 -7.16 -10.85
N TRP A 208 -0.26 -5.91 -10.41
CA TRP A 208 -1.23 -4.99 -11.01
C TRP A 208 -0.97 -4.73 -12.50
N TYR A 209 0.29 -4.63 -12.91
CA TYR A 209 0.66 -4.48 -14.31
C TYR A 209 0.31 -5.73 -15.12
N ASP A 210 0.66 -6.92 -14.64
CA ASP A 210 0.41 -8.20 -15.30
C ASP A 210 -1.09 -8.52 -15.42
N GLN A 211 -1.89 -8.09 -14.44
CA GLN A 211 -3.35 -8.20 -14.48
C GLN A 211 -4.03 -7.10 -15.32
N GLY A 212 -3.27 -6.18 -15.91
CA GLY A 212 -3.80 -5.08 -16.71
C GLY A 212 -4.54 -4.00 -15.91
N GLN A 213 -4.40 -3.99 -14.58
CA GLN A 213 -5.05 -3.00 -13.71
C GLN A 213 -4.44 -1.61 -13.89
N PHE A 214 -3.12 -1.54 -14.07
CA PHE A 214 -2.39 -0.30 -14.32
C PHE A 214 -1.40 -0.45 -15.47
N ASP A 215 -1.44 0.45 -16.46
CA ASP A 215 -0.41 0.54 -17.50
C ASP A 215 0.81 1.29 -16.95
N LEU A 216 1.74 0.55 -16.33
CA LEU A 216 2.96 1.11 -15.74
C LEU A 216 4.09 1.33 -16.75
N TYR A 217 3.87 0.99 -18.02
CA TYR A 217 4.84 1.22 -19.08
C TYR A 217 4.77 2.65 -19.62
N LYS A 218 3.58 3.23 -19.73
CA LYS A 218 3.35 4.57 -20.28
C LYS A 218 3.54 5.65 -19.23
N ALA A 219 4.49 6.55 -19.50
CA ALA A 219 4.57 7.80 -18.75
C ALA A 219 3.42 8.73 -19.19
N THR A 220 2.51 9.06 -18.27
CA THR A 220 1.41 10.00 -18.52
C THR A 220 1.70 11.36 -17.88
N LYS A 221 1.36 12.45 -18.60
CA LYS A 221 1.58 13.81 -18.08
C LYS A 221 0.57 14.19 -16.99
N ASP A 222 -0.60 13.56 -16.97
CA ASP A 222 -1.71 13.89 -16.05
C ASP A 222 -1.63 13.23 -14.68
N MET A 223 -0.62 12.39 -14.46
CA MET A 223 -0.36 11.69 -13.20
C MET A 223 -1.53 10.84 -12.65
N LYS A 224 -2.59 10.59 -13.43
CA LYS A 224 -3.77 9.84 -12.96
C LYS A 224 -3.40 8.44 -12.51
N ILE A 225 -2.67 7.69 -13.36
CA ILE A 225 -2.23 6.33 -13.03
C ILE A 225 -1.36 6.34 -11.78
N ALA A 226 -0.39 7.26 -11.71
CA ALA A 226 0.49 7.36 -10.55
C ALA A 226 -0.30 7.66 -9.25
N LYS A 227 -1.27 8.57 -9.29
CA LYS A 227 -2.14 8.87 -8.15
C LYS A 227 -2.95 7.63 -7.72
N SER A 228 -3.54 6.90 -8.67
CA SER A 228 -4.28 5.67 -8.38
C SER A 228 -3.39 4.57 -7.80
N VAL A 229 -2.20 4.37 -8.35
CA VAL A 229 -1.21 3.42 -7.81
C VAL A 229 -0.83 3.77 -6.37
N HIS A 230 -0.54 5.05 -6.08
CA HIS A 230 -0.20 5.48 -4.72
C HIS A 230 -1.39 5.37 -3.75
N GLU A 231 -2.63 5.59 -4.22
CA GLU A 231 -3.83 5.32 -3.43
C GLU A 231 -3.91 3.84 -3.05
N CYS A 232 -3.76 2.94 -4.02
CA CYS A 232 -3.78 1.49 -3.78
C CYS A 232 -2.62 1.02 -2.89
N LEU A 233 -1.41 1.57 -3.06
CA LEU A 233 -0.27 1.27 -2.18
C LEU A 233 -0.56 1.66 -0.73
N GLY A 234 -1.13 2.84 -0.50
CA GLY A 234 -1.47 3.30 0.84
C GLY A 234 -2.54 2.42 1.51
N GLN A 235 -3.55 1.99 0.75
CA GLN A 235 -4.60 1.08 1.24
C GLN A 235 -4.03 -0.29 1.57
N ALA A 236 -3.27 -0.90 0.67
CA ALA A 236 -2.67 -2.22 0.84
C ALA A 236 -1.69 -2.25 2.04
N LEU A 237 -0.84 -1.23 2.15
CA LEU A 237 0.09 -1.09 3.28
C LEU A 237 -0.65 -0.88 4.60
N GLY A 238 -1.72 -0.07 4.61
CA GLY A 238 -2.56 0.12 5.80
C GLY A 238 -3.21 -1.17 6.27
N THR A 239 -3.72 -1.99 5.35
CA THR A 239 -4.27 -3.32 5.66
C THR A 239 -3.21 -4.23 6.26
N MET A 240 -2.01 -4.30 5.67
CA MET A 240 -0.92 -5.11 6.19
C MET A 240 -0.49 -4.67 7.59
N ILE A 241 -0.39 -3.37 7.86
CA ILE A 241 0.00 -2.85 9.18
C ILE A 241 -1.04 -3.20 10.25
N VAL A 242 -2.34 -3.02 9.97
CA VAL A 242 -3.42 -3.38 10.91
C VAL A 242 -3.38 -4.86 11.25
N ASP A 243 -3.10 -5.70 10.26
CA ASP A 243 -3.00 -7.15 10.42
C ASP A 243 -1.78 -7.55 11.25
N ALA A 244 -0.60 -7.05 10.89
CA ALA A 244 0.66 -7.33 11.59
C ALA A 244 0.68 -6.81 13.04
N ALA A 245 -0.04 -5.71 13.31
CA ALA A 245 -0.20 -5.17 14.65
C ALA A 245 -1.36 -5.82 15.43
N HIS A 246 -2.05 -6.82 14.89
CA HIS A 246 -3.20 -7.49 15.50
C HIS A 246 -4.28 -6.52 16.00
N LEU A 247 -4.53 -5.45 15.25
CA LEU A 247 -5.54 -4.46 15.56
C LEU A 247 -6.89 -4.90 15.01
N ALA A 248 -7.96 -4.74 15.80
CA ALA A 248 -9.31 -5.07 15.36
C ALA A 248 -9.75 -4.10 14.25
N ALA A 249 -10.04 -4.62 13.06
CA ALA A 249 -10.72 -3.86 12.03
C ALA A 249 -12.18 -3.59 12.47
N PRO A 250 -12.81 -2.48 12.02
CA PRO A 250 -14.22 -2.21 12.32
C PRO A 250 -15.10 -3.39 11.91
N GLU A 251 -16.11 -3.72 12.74
CA GLU A 251 -17.13 -4.71 12.39
C GLU A 251 -17.81 -4.30 11.07
N GLY A 252 -17.80 -5.19 10.09
CA GLY A 252 -18.36 -4.94 8.75
C GLY A 252 -17.35 -4.96 7.60
N THR A 253 -16.06 -5.13 7.86
CA THR A 253 -15.09 -5.40 6.80
C THR A 253 -15.34 -6.81 6.25
N PRO A 254 -15.61 -6.98 4.93
CA PRO A 254 -15.90 -8.30 4.39
C PRO A 254 -14.72 -9.25 4.63
N PRO A 255 -14.98 -10.53 4.94
CA PRO A 255 -13.92 -11.51 5.14
C PRO A 255 -13.08 -11.64 3.89
N ARG A 256 -11.78 -11.73 4.06
CA ARG A 256 -10.80 -11.97 2.98
C ARG A 256 -11.10 -13.31 2.31
N GLN A 257 -11.31 -13.28 1.00
CA GLN A 257 -11.42 -14.49 0.16
C GLN A 257 -10.05 -14.93 -0.31
#